data_d9a1873f5e67e39f88fe706dcf118a51
#
_entry.id   d9a1873f5e67e39f88fe706dcf118a51
#
_cell.length_a   1.000
_cell.length_b   1.000
_cell.length_c   1.000
_cell.angle_alpha   90.00
_cell.angle_beta   90.00
_cell.angle_gamma   90.00
#
_symmetry.space_group_name_H-M   'P 1'
#
loop_
_entity.id
_entity.type
_entity.pdbx_description
1 polymer ?
#
loop_
_entity_poly.entity_id
_entity_poly.type
_entity_poly.pdbx_seq_one_letter_code
_entity_poly.pdbx_strand_id
1 'polypeptide(L)'
;DGWWMDSTEPDHLDAKPEDMDNQTYLGSFRKVRNAYPLMTVGGVYDNQRAISSDKRVFILTRSAFAGQQRYGANTWTGDVQATWNSLARQITAGLNFSLCGIPHWNSDIGGFFLGSYPRKLEDSGYHELFVRWMQFGTFNPMMRSHGADAPREIWQFGQKGDRIYDAIEKYIHLRYSLLPYIYSTSWNVTANQSSIMRALV
;
A
#
# COMPACT_ATOMS: atom_id res chain seq x y z
N ASP A 1 -16.73 -4.43 -3.84
CA ASP A 1 -16.14 -3.12 -3.99
C ASP A 1 -15.43 -2.77 -2.69
N GLY A 2 -14.55 -1.77 -2.69
CA GLY A 2 -13.74 -1.39 -1.54
C GLY A 2 -13.61 0.13 -1.43
N TRP A 3 -13.03 0.57 -0.35
CA TRP A 3 -12.76 1.97 -0.06
C TRP A 3 -11.31 2.30 -0.33
N TRP A 4 -11.06 3.34 -1.12
CA TRP A 4 -9.75 3.94 -1.26
C TRP A 4 -9.75 5.28 -0.55
N MET A 5 -8.87 5.41 0.45
CA MET A 5 -8.86 6.54 1.37
C MET A 5 -7.48 7.20 1.36
N ASP A 6 -7.39 8.32 0.69
CA ASP A 6 -6.20 9.14 0.63
C ASP A 6 -6.13 10.12 1.81
N SER A 7 -4.97 10.71 2.03
CA SER A 7 -4.72 11.79 3.00
C SER A 7 -5.15 11.48 4.44
N THR A 8 -5.09 10.21 4.83
CA THR A 8 -5.55 9.73 6.15
C THR A 8 -4.53 9.90 7.27
N GLU A 9 -3.40 10.51 7.06
CA GLU A 9 -2.35 10.81 8.06
C GLU A 9 -2.68 11.92 9.07
N PRO A 10 -3.56 12.92 8.99
CA PRO A 10 -4.14 13.65 7.87
C PRO A 10 -3.10 14.49 7.13
N ASP A 11 -3.31 14.67 5.84
CA ASP A 11 -2.42 15.47 5.00
C ASP A 11 -2.69 16.97 5.23
N HIS A 12 -1.77 17.63 5.89
CA HIS A 12 -1.83 19.05 6.19
C HIS A 12 -0.53 19.72 5.78
N LEU A 13 -0.35 19.88 4.49
CA LEU A 13 0.82 20.57 3.94
C LEU A 13 0.91 22.02 4.47
N ASP A 14 -0.25 22.62 4.75
CA ASP A 14 -0.36 24.01 5.22
C ASP A 14 -0.74 24.13 6.71
N ALA A 15 -0.66 23.04 7.48
CA ALA A 15 -1.01 23.07 8.90
C ALA A 15 -0.10 24.04 9.67
N LYS A 16 -0.73 25.01 10.32
CA LYS A 16 -0.03 25.98 11.17
C LYS A 16 0.10 25.44 12.61
N PRO A 17 1.06 25.95 13.38
CA PRO A 17 1.22 25.54 14.78
C PRO A 17 -0.06 25.66 15.62
N GLU A 18 -0.87 26.70 15.38
CA GLU A 18 -2.14 26.94 16.06
C GLU A 18 -3.21 25.90 15.73
N ASP A 19 -3.18 25.27 14.55
CA ASP A 19 -4.13 24.24 14.17
C ASP A 19 -3.99 23.00 15.06
N MET A 20 -2.80 22.77 15.62
CA MET A 20 -2.54 21.66 16.52
C MET A 20 -3.33 21.71 17.82
N ASP A 21 -3.76 22.89 18.23
CA ASP A 21 -4.51 23.10 19.47
C ASP A 21 -6.03 23.11 19.26
N ASN A 22 -6.49 23.01 18.00
CA ASN A 22 -7.90 22.84 17.67
C ASN A 22 -8.50 21.66 18.43
N GLN A 23 -9.68 21.87 19.02
CA GLN A 23 -10.37 20.85 19.79
C GLN A 23 -11.11 19.88 18.88
N THR A 24 -10.94 18.59 19.13
CA THR A 24 -11.69 17.49 18.54
C THR A 24 -12.54 16.83 19.62
N TYR A 25 -13.42 15.90 19.25
CA TYR A 25 -14.21 15.13 20.22
C TYR A 25 -13.34 14.41 21.29
N LEU A 26 -12.13 13.97 20.92
CA LEU A 26 -11.21 13.22 21.79
C LEU A 26 -10.11 14.09 22.43
N GLY A 27 -10.16 15.39 22.26
CA GLY A 27 -9.18 16.35 22.77
C GLY A 27 -8.52 17.17 21.68
N SER A 28 -7.40 17.85 21.97
CA SER A 28 -6.71 18.64 20.95
C SER A 28 -6.20 17.80 19.79
N PHE A 29 -6.15 18.37 18.59
CA PHE A 29 -5.61 17.72 17.41
C PHE A 29 -4.16 17.22 17.64
N ARG A 30 -3.35 18.00 18.33
CA ARG A 30 -1.99 17.62 18.77
C ARG A 30 -1.96 16.26 19.49
N LYS A 31 -2.93 16.03 20.37
CA LYS A 31 -3.05 14.80 21.17
C LYS A 31 -3.48 13.60 20.32
N VAL A 32 -4.38 13.79 19.38
CA VAL A 32 -5.05 12.68 18.66
C VAL A 32 -4.57 12.46 17.24
N ARG A 33 -3.74 13.35 16.69
CA ARG A 33 -3.32 13.35 15.30
C ARG A 33 -2.79 11.99 14.82
N ASN A 34 -1.92 11.36 15.60
CA ASN A 34 -1.35 10.07 15.19
C ASN A 34 -2.38 8.94 15.14
N ALA A 35 -3.46 9.03 15.91
CA ALA A 35 -4.56 8.06 15.92
C ALA A 35 -5.63 8.37 14.85
N TYR A 36 -5.51 9.46 14.11
CA TYR A 36 -6.48 9.86 13.10
C TYR A 36 -6.77 8.73 12.07
N PRO A 37 -5.75 8.03 11.51
CA PRO A 37 -6.00 6.92 10.58
C PRO A 37 -6.88 5.83 11.20
N LEU A 38 -6.63 5.46 12.45
CA LEU A 38 -7.40 4.44 13.16
C LEU A 38 -8.87 4.83 13.29
N MET A 39 -9.14 6.08 13.66
CA MET A 39 -10.51 6.59 13.83
C MET A 39 -11.23 6.68 12.48
N THR A 40 -10.51 7.11 11.44
CA THR A 40 -11.06 7.25 10.09
C THR A 40 -11.46 5.89 9.49
N VAL A 41 -10.56 4.91 9.54
CA VAL A 41 -10.88 3.57 9.02
C VAL A 41 -11.93 2.85 9.88
N GLY A 42 -11.90 3.06 11.20
CA GLY A 42 -12.91 2.54 12.12
C GLY A 42 -14.30 3.05 11.77
N GLY A 43 -14.45 4.36 11.56
CA GLY A 43 -15.72 4.96 11.17
C GLY A 43 -16.28 4.40 9.85
N VAL A 44 -15.42 4.23 8.84
CA VAL A 44 -15.84 3.61 7.56
C VAL A 44 -16.26 2.14 7.77
N TYR A 45 -15.47 1.38 8.51
CA TYR A 45 -15.75 -0.01 8.80
C TYR A 45 -17.09 -0.18 9.53
N ASP A 46 -17.28 0.54 10.64
CA ASP A 46 -18.46 0.41 11.49
C ASP A 46 -19.73 0.81 10.73
N ASN A 47 -19.69 1.91 9.95
CA ASN A 47 -20.83 2.34 9.16
C ASN A 47 -21.20 1.34 8.05
N GLN A 48 -20.20 0.78 7.33
CA GLN A 48 -20.50 -0.24 6.32
C GLN A 48 -21.11 -1.49 6.97
N ARG A 49 -20.57 -1.94 8.11
CA ARG A 49 -21.10 -3.12 8.84
C ARG A 49 -22.50 -2.88 9.38
N ALA A 50 -22.83 -1.67 9.79
CA ALA A 50 -24.16 -1.31 10.25
C ALA A 50 -25.22 -1.38 9.11
N ILE A 51 -24.81 -1.09 7.88
CA ILE A 51 -25.71 -1.15 6.71
C ILE A 51 -25.86 -2.59 6.21
N SER A 52 -24.74 -3.33 6.06
CA SER A 52 -24.74 -4.71 5.57
C SER A 52 -23.52 -5.47 6.08
N SER A 53 -23.76 -6.76 6.38
CA SER A 53 -22.74 -7.74 6.74
C SER A 53 -22.44 -8.76 5.64
N ASP A 54 -23.08 -8.63 4.47
CA ASP A 54 -23.02 -9.63 3.40
C ASP A 54 -21.63 -9.72 2.75
N LYS A 55 -20.89 -8.59 2.74
CA LYS A 55 -19.54 -8.52 2.20
C LYS A 55 -18.55 -8.10 3.30
N ARG A 56 -17.32 -8.61 3.20
CA ARG A 56 -16.22 -8.11 4.02
C ARG A 56 -15.93 -6.66 3.67
N VAL A 57 -15.60 -5.87 4.68
CA VAL A 57 -15.07 -4.51 4.46
C VAL A 57 -13.64 -4.64 3.95
N PHE A 58 -13.33 -3.93 2.89
CA PHE A 58 -11.98 -3.77 2.37
C PHE A 58 -11.66 -2.29 2.26
N ILE A 59 -10.59 -1.88 2.93
CA ILE A 59 -10.11 -0.50 2.94
C ILE A 59 -8.67 -0.49 2.48
N LEU A 60 -8.35 0.39 1.53
CA LEU A 60 -6.99 0.77 1.17
C LEU A 60 -6.76 2.21 1.64
N THR A 61 -5.85 2.42 2.59
CA THR A 61 -5.61 3.71 3.24
C THR A 61 -4.14 4.09 3.20
N ARG A 62 -3.83 5.41 3.15
CA ARG A 62 -2.46 5.92 3.03
C ARG A 62 -1.66 5.93 4.33
N SER A 63 -2.31 5.74 5.45
CA SER A 63 -1.65 5.78 6.76
C SER A 63 -2.16 4.72 7.71
N ALA A 64 -1.46 4.53 8.82
CA ALA A 64 -1.79 3.50 9.80
C ALA A 64 -1.50 3.94 11.23
N PHE A 65 -2.24 3.34 12.16
CA PHE A 65 -1.97 3.39 13.58
C PHE A 65 -2.24 2.01 14.21
N ALA A 66 -1.59 1.73 15.33
CA ALA A 66 -1.72 0.45 16.04
C ALA A 66 -3.19 0.10 16.32
N GLY A 67 -3.59 -1.12 15.96
CA GLY A 67 -4.97 -1.59 16.09
C GLY A 67 -5.80 -1.49 14.80
N GLN A 68 -5.29 -0.86 13.74
CA GLN A 68 -6.01 -0.67 12.47
C GLN A 68 -6.32 -1.98 11.75
N GLN A 69 -5.53 -3.04 11.98
CA GLN A 69 -5.72 -4.36 11.37
C GLN A 69 -7.10 -4.95 11.62
N ARG A 70 -7.78 -4.56 12.72
CA ARG A 70 -9.15 -5.02 13.04
C ARG A 70 -10.21 -4.53 12.06
N TYR A 71 -9.92 -3.52 11.28
CA TYR A 71 -10.87 -2.86 10.39
C TYR A 71 -10.74 -3.28 8.91
N GLY A 72 -10.05 -4.38 8.62
CA GLY A 72 -9.88 -4.86 7.25
C GLY A 72 -9.10 -3.89 6.36
N ALA A 73 -8.24 -3.08 6.96
CA ALA A 73 -7.48 -2.07 6.26
C ALA A 73 -6.13 -2.60 5.78
N ASN A 74 -5.83 -2.34 4.51
CA ASN A 74 -4.50 -2.44 3.92
C ASN A 74 -3.92 -1.03 3.83
N THR A 75 -2.65 -0.87 4.20
CA THR A 75 -1.97 0.43 4.14
C THR A 75 -0.95 0.45 3.02
N TRP A 76 -0.94 1.51 2.19
CA TRP A 76 0.17 1.73 1.27
C TRP A 76 1.05 2.88 1.76
N THR A 77 2.25 2.95 1.24
CA THR A 77 3.29 3.88 1.73
C THR A 77 3.22 5.28 1.12
N GLY A 78 2.11 5.61 0.46
CA GLY A 78 1.91 6.95 -0.12
C GLY A 78 2.75 7.21 -1.37
N ASP A 79 2.96 8.46 -1.67
CA ASP A 79 3.49 8.99 -2.93
C ASP A 79 5.02 8.95 -2.97
N VAL A 80 5.59 7.76 -3.00
CA VAL A 80 7.04 7.56 -2.99
C VAL A 80 7.67 7.84 -4.36
N GLN A 81 8.90 8.34 -4.36
CA GLN A 81 9.67 8.56 -5.59
C GLN A 81 10.09 7.24 -6.24
N ALA A 82 10.08 7.18 -7.57
CA ALA A 82 10.60 6.07 -8.35
C ALA A 82 12.13 6.07 -8.32
N THR A 83 12.71 5.48 -7.28
CA THR A 83 14.16 5.34 -7.11
C THR A 83 14.53 3.99 -6.51
N TRP A 84 15.76 3.54 -6.76
CA TRP A 84 16.31 2.32 -6.14
C TRP A 84 16.34 2.41 -4.62
N ASN A 85 16.66 3.59 -4.08
CA ASN A 85 16.65 3.83 -2.64
C ASN A 85 15.23 3.71 -2.06
N SER A 86 14.23 4.25 -2.76
CA SER A 86 12.83 4.09 -2.35
C SER A 86 12.44 2.62 -2.34
N LEU A 87 12.75 1.85 -3.40
CA LEU A 87 12.48 0.41 -3.44
C LEU A 87 13.09 -0.34 -2.25
N ALA A 88 14.37 -0.10 -1.97
CA ALA A 88 15.05 -0.71 -0.83
C ALA A 88 14.36 -0.41 0.50
N ARG A 89 13.94 0.85 0.70
CA ARG A 89 13.21 1.29 1.90
C ARG A 89 11.81 0.66 2.00
N GLN A 90 11.15 0.39 0.88
CA GLN A 90 9.84 -0.28 0.89
C GLN A 90 9.93 -1.70 1.47
N ILE A 91 11.00 -2.43 1.18
CA ILE A 91 11.21 -3.78 1.75
C ILE A 91 11.28 -3.70 3.28
N THR A 92 12.11 -2.81 3.80
CA THR A 92 12.24 -2.59 5.24
C THR A 92 10.93 -2.09 5.86
N ALA A 93 10.24 -1.17 5.19
CA ALA A 93 8.96 -0.64 5.67
C ALA A 93 7.92 -1.74 5.82
N GLY A 94 7.74 -2.61 4.81
CA GLY A 94 6.79 -3.72 4.87
C GLY A 94 7.07 -4.70 6.01
N LEU A 95 8.34 -5.01 6.27
CA LEU A 95 8.74 -5.83 7.42
C LEU A 95 8.42 -5.14 8.75
N ASN A 96 8.68 -3.84 8.87
CA ASN A 96 8.39 -3.07 10.08
C ASN A 96 6.87 -2.95 10.33
N PHE A 97 6.05 -2.76 9.29
CA PHE A 97 4.59 -2.80 9.43
C PHE A 97 4.12 -4.14 10.00
N SER A 98 4.66 -5.25 9.49
CA SER A 98 4.37 -6.59 10.02
C SER A 98 4.77 -6.74 11.49
N LEU A 99 5.94 -6.25 11.88
CA LEU A 99 6.41 -6.25 13.29
C LEU A 99 5.50 -5.41 14.20
N CYS A 100 4.91 -4.34 13.67
CA CYS A 100 3.94 -3.50 14.40
C CYS A 100 2.52 -4.13 14.45
N GLY A 101 2.33 -5.34 13.93
CA GLY A 101 1.03 -6.01 13.90
C GLY A 101 0.09 -5.48 12.81
N ILE A 102 0.61 -4.86 11.75
CA ILE A 102 -0.15 -4.39 10.59
C ILE A 102 0.25 -5.25 9.38
N PRO A 103 -0.44 -6.39 9.17
CA PRO A 103 0.01 -7.43 8.23
C PRO A 103 -0.34 -7.13 6.78
N HIS A 104 -1.33 -6.29 6.52
CA HIS A 104 -1.80 -5.95 5.18
C HIS A 104 -1.18 -4.63 4.73
N TRP A 105 -0.27 -4.74 3.77
CA TRP A 105 0.57 -3.64 3.33
C TRP A 105 0.94 -3.75 1.85
N ASN A 106 1.20 -2.61 1.21
CA ASN A 106 1.81 -2.54 -0.11
C ASN A 106 2.54 -1.21 -0.34
N SER A 107 3.31 -1.15 -1.40
CA SER A 107 3.80 0.08 -2.02
C SER A 107 3.31 0.17 -3.46
N ASP A 108 3.33 1.35 -4.04
CA ASP A 108 3.06 1.56 -5.45
C ASP A 108 4.18 0.98 -6.30
N ILE A 109 3.87 -0.05 -7.10
CA ILE A 109 4.86 -0.71 -7.95
C ILE A 109 5.39 0.29 -8.98
N GLY A 110 6.70 0.45 -9.00
CA GLY A 110 7.39 1.40 -9.85
C GLY A 110 7.55 2.79 -9.25
N GLY A 111 7.08 3.02 -8.02
CA GLY A 111 7.04 4.33 -7.37
C GLY A 111 5.93 5.22 -7.89
N PHE A 112 5.49 6.21 -7.11
CA PHE A 112 4.41 7.11 -7.48
C PHE A 112 4.88 8.22 -8.43
N PHE A 113 5.94 8.97 -8.08
CA PHE A 113 6.49 10.05 -8.88
C PHE A 113 7.70 9.60 -9.72
N LEU A 114 7.71 9.96 -11.01
CA LEU A 114 8.77 9.62 -11.96
C LEU A 114 9.84 10.73 -12.13
N GLY A 115 9.96 11.64 -11.19
CA GLY A 115 10.88 12.80 -11.31
C GLY A 115 12.34 12.43 -11.57
N SER A 116 12.79 11.24 -11.18
CA SER A 116 14.15 10.75 -11.46
C SER A 116 14.33 10.20 -12.89
N TYR A 117 13.27 10.09 -13.68
CA TYR A 117 13.26 9.54 -15.03
C TYR A 117 12.61 10.53 -16.01
N PRO A 118 13.37 11.48 -16.57
CA PRO A 118 12.81 12.55 -17.43
C PRO A 118 12.06 12.03 -18.65
N ARG A 119 12.47 10.88 -19.19
CA ARG A 119 11.78 10.23 -20.33
C ARG A 119 10.65 9.28 -19.90
N LYS A 120 10.36 9.18 -18.60
CA LYS A 120 9.28 8.37 -18.03
C LYS A 120 9.31 6.92 -18.57
N LEU A 121 8.26 6.50 -19.27
CA LEU A 121 8.13 5.14 -19.84
C LEU A 121 9.10 4.82 -20.98
N GLU A 122 9.77 5.82 -21.55
CA GLU A 122 10.81 5.60 -22.56
C GLU A 122 12.21 5.43 -21.92
N ASP A 123 12.30 5.55 -20.61
CA ASP A 123 13.56 5.44 -19.88
C ASP A 123 13.85 3.97 -19.53
N SER A 124 14.94 3.44 -20.09
CA SER A 124 15.34 2.03 -19.85
C SER A 124 15.71 1.77 -18.38
N GLY A 125 16.21 2.80 -17.68
CA GLY A 125 16.48 2.71 -16.23
C GLY A 125 15.19 2.58 -15.41
N TYR A 126 14.12 3.26 -15.83
CA TYR A 126 12.82 3.08 -15.22
C TYR A 126 12.22 1.70 -15.48
N HIS A 127 12.39 1.17 -16.70
CA HIS A 127 11.95 -0.19 -17.01
C HIS A 127 12.57 -1.22 -16.06
N GLU A 128 13.88 -1.14 -15.81
CA GLU A 128 14.55 -2.05 -14.88
C GLU A 128 14.02 -1.88 -13.45
N LEU A 129 13.91 -0.65 -12.96
CA LEU A 129 13.35 -0.37 -11.63
C LEU A 129 11.92 -0.91 -11.50
N PHE A 130 11.07 -0.69 -12.51
CA PHE A 130 9.68 -1.15 -12.51
C PHE A 130 9.61 -2.67 -12.43
N VAL A 131 10.41 -3.38 -13.24
CA VAL A 131 10.47 -4.86 -13.19
C VAL A 131 10.91 -5.35 -11.81
N ARG A 132 11.94 -4.73 -11.20
CA ARG A 132 12.37 -5.14 -9.84
C ARG A 132 11.32 -4.85 -8.78
N TRP A 133 10.62 -3.75 -8.90
CA TRP A 133 9.51 -3.44 -8.00
C TRP A 133 8.32 -4.39 -8.21
N MET A 134 8.04 -4.79 -9.47
CA MET A 134 7.05 -5.81 -9.78
C MET A 134 7.40 -7.16 -9.15
N GLN A 135 8.68 -7.56 -9.19
CA GLN A 135 9.19 -8.76 -8.53
C GLN A 135 8.91 -8.73 -7.03
N PHE A 136 9.22 -7.64 -6.36
CA PHE A 136 8.92 -7.43 -4.95
C PHE A 136 7.41 -7.43 -4.68
N GLY A 137 6.65 -6.63 -5.44
CA GLY A 137 5.21 -6.47 -5.29
C GLY A 137 4.41 -7.75 -5.49
N THR A 138 4.92 -8.71 -6.27
CA THR A 138 4.32 -10.03 -6.48
C THR A 138 4.09 -10.79 -5.16
N PHE A 139 4.97 -10.60 -4.19
CA PHE A 139 4.92 -11.28 -2.89
C PHE A 139 4.31 -10.43 -1.77
N ASN A 140 3.97 -9.18 -2.04
CA ASN A 140 3.33 -8.32 -1.05
C ASN A 140 1.89 -8.77 -0.75
N PRO A 141 1.35 -8.47 0.43
CA PRO A 141 -0.05 -8.76 0.75
C PRO A 141 -1.02 -8.25 -0.32
N MET A 142 -0.82 -7.02 -0.78
CA MET A 142 -1.55 -6.44 -1.91
C MET A 142 -0.55 -6.13 -3.04
N MET A 143 -0.92 -6.46 -4.27
CA MET A 143 -0.16 -6.14 -5.48
C MET A 143 -0.90 -5.05 -6.26
N ARG A 144 -0.31 -3.86 -6.36
CA ARG A 144 -0.91 -2.72 -7.04
C ARG A 144 0.13 -1.92 -7.81
N SER A 145 -0.08 -1.75 -9.11
CA SER A 145 0.63 -0.77 -9.91
C SER A 145 -0.16 0.54 -9.88
N HIS A 146 0.47 1.62 -9.43
CA HIS A 146 -0.16 2.92 -9.28
C HIS A 146 0.89 4.04 -9.28
N GLY A 147 0.50 5.22 -9.74
CA GLY A 147 1.32 6.42 -9.66
C GLY A 147 0.82 7.55 -10.54
N ALA A 148 1.46 8.73 -10.39
CA ALA A 148 1.30 9.88 -11.27
C ALA A 148 2.27 9.80 -12.47
N ASP A 149 2.31 10.85 -13.25
CA ASP A 149 3.24 11.16 -14.34
C ASP A 149 3.14 10.28 -15.59
N ALA A 150 2.74 9.02 -15.49
CA ALA A 150 2.55 8.12 -16.63
C ALA A 150 1.66 6.93 -16.26
N PRO A 151 0.91 6.37 -17.22
CA PRO A 151 0.17 5.11 -17.03
C PRO A 151 1.13 3.94 -16.81
N ARG A 152 0.69 2.89 -16.10
CA ARG A 152 1.57 1.78 -15.70
C ARG A 152 1.00 0.40 -16.04
N GLU A 153 0.08 0.35 -16.96
CA GLU A 153 -0.42 -0.92 -17.49
C GLU A 153 0.67 -1.63 -18.28
N ILE A 154 0.63 -2.96 -18.28
CA ILE A 154 1.68 -3.80 -18.88
C ILE A 154 1.98 -3.42 -20.34
N TRP A 155 0.97 -3.08 -21.13
CA TRP A 155 1.11 -2.70 -22.54
C TRP A 155 1.82 -1.37 -22.77
N GLN A 156 2.04 -0.59 -21.73
CA GLN A 156 2.86 0.64 -21.77
C GLN A 156 4.37 0.32 -21.82
N PHE A 157 4.74 -0.90 -21.46
CA PHE A 157 6.13 -1.36 -21.42
C PHE A 157 6.52 -2.24 -22.62
N GLY A 158 5.68 -2.27 -23.65
CA GLY A 158 5.89 -3.05 -24.87
C GLY A 158 4.75 -4.02 -25.17
N GLN A 159 5.07 -5.05 -25.92
CA GLN A 159 4.16 -6.10 -26.34
C GLN A 159 4.74 -7.48 -26.04
N LYS A 160 3.94 -8.52 -26.19
CA LYS A 160 4.39 -9.90 -26.00
C LYS A 160 5.56 -10.22 -26.94
N GLY A 161 6.64 -10.74 -26.35
CA GLY A 161 7.93 -10.96 -27.01
C GLY A 161 8.97 -9.89 -26.64
N ASP A 162 8.57 -8.74 -26.12
CA ASP A 162 9.50 -7.74 -25.62
C ASP A 162 9.95 -8.12 -24.20
N ARG A 163 11.26 -8.04 -23.95
CA ARG A 163 11.88 -8.49 -22.69
C ARG A 163 11.21 -7.92 -21.43
N ILE A 164 10.85 -6.66 -21.45
CA ILE A 164 10.25 -5.98 -20.28
C ILE A 164 8.80 -6.43 -20.09
N TYR A 165 8.02 -6.45 -21.15
CA TYR A 165 6.65 -6.96 -21.15
C TYR A 165 6.58 -8.39 -20.62
N ASP A 166 7.39 -9.30 -21.20
CA ASP A 166 7.40 -10.72 -20.80
C ASP A 166 7.83 -10.91 -19.35
N ALA A 167 8.76 -10.08 -18.85
CA ALA A 167 9.15 -10.10 -17.46
C ALA A 167 7.98 -9.69 -16.54
N ILE A 168 7.25 -8.64 -16.87
CA ILE A 168 6.08 -8.17 -16.11
C ILE A 168 4.97 -9.24 -16.14
N GLU A 169 4.63 -9.75 -17.34
CA GLU A 169 3.62 -10.79 -17.52
C GLU A 169 3.92 -12.03 -16.68
N LYS A 170 5.18 -12.48 -16.67
CA LYS A 170 5.64 -13.62 -15.85
C LYS A 170 5.30 -13.41 -14.35
N TYR A 171 5.56 -12.23 -13.81
CA TYR A 171 5.30 -11.96 -12.39
C TYR A 171 3.82 -11.76 -12.08
N ILE A 172 3.03 -11.27 -13.02
CA ILE A 172 1.56 -11.26 -12.92
C ILE A 172 1.04 -12.70 -12.85
N HIS A 173 1.47 -13.57 -13.76
CA HIS A 173 1.09 -15.00 -13.75
C HIS A 173 1.52 -15.70 -12.46
N LEU A 174 2.73 -15.42 -11.98
CA LEU A 174 3.20 -15.96 -10.70
C LEU A 174 2.29 -15.50 -9.54
N ARG A 175 1.88 -14.23 -9.51
CA ARG A 175 0.94 -13.72 -8.51
C ARG A 175 -0.37 -14.49 -8.52
N TYR A 176 -0.94 -14.75 -9.70
CA TYR A 176 -2.17 -15.53 -9.82
C TYR A 176 -1.98 -16.97 -9.33
N SER A 177 -0.85 -17.60 -9.66
CA SER A 177 -0.52 -18.94 -9.16
C SER A 177 -0.35 -19.00 -7.64
N LEU A 178 0.07 -17.91 -7.01
CA LEU A 178 0.24 -17.77 -5.56
C LEU A 178 -1.07 -17.42 -4.82
N LEU A 179 -2.18 -17.13 -5.49
CA LEU A 179 -3.42 -16.71 -4.82
C LEU A 179 -3.90 -17.68 -3.74
N PRO A 180 -3.90 -19.02 -3.93
CA PRO A 180 -4.30 -19.94 -2.87
C PRO A 180 -3.37 -19.86 -1.64
N TYR A 181 -2.07 -19.72 -1.86
CA TYR A 181 -1.09 -19.54 -0.79
C TYR A 181 -1.32 -18.21 -0.03
N ILE A 182 -1.46 -17.10 -0.77
CA ILE A 182 -1.69 -15.77 -0.19
C ILE A 182 -3.01 -15.75 0.60
N TYR A 183 -4.07 -16.36 0.07
CA TYR A 183 -5.35 -16.47 0.75
C TYR A 183 -5.23 -17.26 2.06
N SER A 184 -4.53 -18.41 2.04
CA SER A 184 -4.28 -19.22 3.23
C SER A 184 -3.43 -18.48 4.26
N THR A 185 -2.42 -17.73 3.81
CA THR A 185 -1.58 -16.90 4.68
C THR A 185 -2.39 -15.77 5.30
N SER A 186 -3.27 -15.12 4.53
CA SER A 186 -4.18 -14.07 5.04
C SER A 186 -5.19 -14.65 6.05
N TRP A 187 -5.65 -15.89 5.85
CA TRP A 187 -6.48 -16.58 6.86
C TRP A 187 -5.70 -16.78 8.16
N ASN A 188 -4.43 -17.20 8.11
CA ASN A 188 -3.59 -17.34 9.28
C ASN A 188 -3.38 -16.03 10.04
N VAL A 189 -3.35 -14.90 9.35
CA VAL A 189 -3.33 -13.57 10.00
C VAL A 189 -4.56 -13.40 10.90
N THR A 190 -5.73 -13.73 10.38
CA THR A 190 -7.00 -13.58 11.12
C THR A 190 -7.15 -14.62 12.23
N ALA A 191 -6.85 -15.88 11.96
CA ALA A 191 -7.08 -16.98 12.89
C ALA A 191 -6.01 -17.12 13.96
N ASN A 192 -4.74 -16.85 13.60
CA ASN A 192 -3.57 -17.15 14.40
C ASN A 192 -2.70 -15.93 14.72
N GLN A 193 -3.13 -14.72 14.36
CA GLN A 193 -2.41 -13.46 14.58
C GLN A 193 -0.99 -13.47 13.96
N SER A 194 -0.82 -14.20 12.86
CA SER A 194 0.46 -14.28 12.15
C SER A 194 0.68 -13.04 11.27
N SER A 195 1.83 -12.95 10.62
CA SER A 195 2.12 -11.92 9.63
C SER A 195 2.38 -12.51 8.25
N ILE A 196 2.15 -11.73 7.19
CA ILE A 196 2.38 -12.15 5.80
C ILE A 196 3.85 -11.95 5.43
N MET A 197 4.36 -10.73 5.61
CA MET A 197 5.77 -10.41 5.41
C MET A 197 6.54 -10.67 6.71
N ARG A 198 7.59 -11.49 6.64
CA ARG A 198 8.39 -11.87 7.81
C ARG A 198 9.89 -11.79 7.49
N ALA A 199 10.67 -11.28 8.43
CA ALA A 199 12.12 -11.38 8.36
C ALA A 199 12.57 -12.84 8.56
N LEU A 200 13.72 -13.19 7.99
CA LEU A 200 14.36 -14.48 8.17
C LEU A 200 15.26 -14.45 9.43
N VAL A 201 14.65 -14.37 10.60
CA VAL A 201 15.32 -14.34 11.91
C VAL A 201 14.73 -15.40 12.83
#